data_ff700c4093defd0c10385730d00793ab
#
_entry.id   ff700c4093defd0c10385730d00793ab
#
_cell.length_a   1.000
_cell.length_b   1.000
_cell.length_c   1.000
_cell.angle_alpha   90.00
_cell.angle_beta   90.00
_cell.angle_gamma   90.00
#
_symmetry.space_group_name_H-M   'P 1'
#
loop_
_entity.id
_entity.type
_entity.pdbx_description
1 polymer ?
#
loop_
_entity_poly.entity_id
_entity_poly.type
_entity_poly.pdbx_seq_one_letter_code
_entity_poly.pdbx_strand_id
1 'polypeptide(L)'
;MKKYIYWFLTIFLMSSSMVIAQSTVSGKVSDSSNNPVINAIVEIQGSANSVKTSSDGSFKITSKENNGVLVISYLGFESLQVSFSGSQDLGSITLTTSTSEIEEVVVVGKGIVDLVKDRKTPVAVSTIKGAEIQAKIGASDITQVFVNTPSVNVSGQSGGFGDSRISVRGFQQDNTAFLLNGQPINGMEDGKMYWSNWSGMADIANTIQIQRGLGSSKLAISSVGGTVNFVTKATAKKEGGFLSAGVANNDFLKTTIAYNTGKSAKGWGASFLLSEWQGDGYVNGTEGEGQNYFISVGFEPNEKHNFNLLITGAPQFHDQNYTKPISDYLGFGRKYNNNYGYLNGQYLSERKNFYHKPVANFNWDWKISEKMDLSTVLYASWGRGGGTGNYGSGKKSFTEVNPYNGFT
;
A
#
# COMPACT_ATOMS: atom_id res chain seq x y z
N MET A 1 -78.97 -7.84 -21.39
CA MET A 1 -77.70 -7.93 -22.19
C MET A 1 -77.04 -6.58 -22.45
N LYS A 2 -77.68 -5.50 -22.83
CA LYS A 2 -77.04 -4.18 -23.08
C LYS A 2 -76.27 -3.58 -21.88
N LYS A 3 -76.71 -3.79 -20.64
CA LYS A 3 -76.04 -3.26 -19.46
C LYS A 3 -74.68 -3.92 -19.15
N TYR A 4 -74.46 -5.16 -19.48
CA TYR A 4 -73.20 -5.88 -19.27
C TYR A 4 -72.13 -5.54 -20.34
N ILE A 5 -72.60 -5.12 -21.54
CA ILE A 5 -71.69 -4.68 -22.61
C ILE A 5 -71.02 -3.35 -22.24
N TYR A 6 -71.74 -2.43 -21.61
CA TYR A 6 -71.17 -1.16 -21.14
C TYR A 6 -70.17 -1.36 -19.98
N TRP A 7 -70.44 -2.32 -19.11
CA TRP A 7 -69.53 -2.65 -18.01
C TRP A 7 -68.22 -3.32 -18.53
N PHE A 8 -68.33 -4.14 -19.54
CA PHE A 8 -67.15 -4.74 -20.20
C PHE A 8 -66.36 -3.71 -20.99
N LEU A 9 -67.01 -2.76 -21.63
CA LEU A 9 -66.36 -1.67 -22.35
C LEU A 9 -65.63 -0.70 -21.42
N THR A 10 -66.19 -0.40 -20.24
CA THR A 10 -65.56 0.45 -19.23
C THR A 10 -64.35 -0.24 -18.57
N ILE A 11 -64.41 -1.54 -18.33
CA ILE A 11 -63.25 -2.32 -17.80
C ILE A 11 -62.18 -2.43 -18.87
N PHE A 12 -62.53 -2.55 -20.13
CA PHE A 12 -61.56 -2.60 -21.25
C PHE A 12 -60.89 -1.20 -21.51
N LEU A 13 -61.59 -0.13 -21.30
CA LEU A 13 -61.00 1.22 -21.36
C LEU A 13 -60.15 1.59 -20.13
N MET A 14 -60.38 0.97 -18.98
CA MET A 14 -59.53 1.13 -17.79
C MET A 14 -58.25 0.30 -17.78
N SER A 15 -58.14 -0.66 -18.67
CA SER A 15 -56.94 -1.45 -18.93
C SER A 15 -55.97 -0.77 -19.93
N SER A 16 -56.13 0.55 -20.18
CA SER A 16 -55.12 1.29 -20.89
C SER A 16 -53.83 1.27 -20.07
N SER A 17 -52.98 0.33 -20.45
CA SER A 17 -51.65 0.09 -19.95
C SER A 17 -50.95 1.40 -19.77
N MET A 18 -50.49 1.71 -18.56
CA MET A 18 -49.47 2.72 -18.39
C MET A 18 -48.24 2.33 -19.23
N VAL A 19 -48.16 2.84 -20.41
CA VAL A 19 -46.95 2.75 -21.22
C VAL A 19 -45.94 3.62 -20.48
N ILE A 20 -45.13 3.03 -19.66
CA ILE A 20 -43.96 3.70 -19.09
C ILE A 20 -43.06 3.98 -20.29
N ALA A 21 -43.01 5.21 -20.71
CA ALA A 21 -42.09 5.65 -21.75
C ALA A 21 -40.68 5.46 -21.25
N GLN A 22 -39.99 4.44 -21.76
CA GLN A 22 -38.59 4.22 -21.48
C GLN A 22 -37.78 5.15 -22.37
N SER A 23 -36.89 5.94 -21.76
CA SER A 23 -35.93 6.77 -22.47
C SER A 23 -34.74 5.95 -22.90
N THR A 24 -34.35 6.03 -24.15
CA THR A 24 -33.18 5.37 -24.70
C THR A 24 -32.09 6.42 -24.99
N VAL A 25 -30.93 6.26 -24.36
CA VAL A 25 -29.79 7.16 -24.53
C VAL A 25 -28.67 6.40 -25.23
N SER A 26 -28.12 6.99 -26.28
CA SER A 26 -26.99 6.44 -27.04
C SER A 26 -25.88 7.46 -27.17
N GLY A 27 -24.69 6.98 -27.53
CA GLY A 27 -23.53 7.84 -27.77
C GLY A 27 -22.29 7.02 -28.10
N LYS A 28 -21.18 7.69 -28.34
CA LYS A 28 -19.91 7.08 -28.64
C LYS A 28 -18.82 7.66 -27.72
N VAL A 29 -18.08 6.81 -27.04
CA VAL A 29 -17.02 7.19 -26.12
C VAL A 29 -15.66 7.06 -26.81
N SER A 30 -14.87 8.13 -26.79
CA SER A 30 -13.52 8.18 -27.36
C SER A 30 -12.54 8.80 -26.36
N ASP A 31 -11.25 8.61 -26.58
CA ASP A 31 -10.17 9.32 -25.88
C ASP A 31 -9.90 10.70 -26.51
N SER A 32 -8.98 11.47 -25.94
CA SER A 32 -8.56 12.78 -26.45
C SER A 32 -7.86 12.72 -27.82
N SER A 33 -7.46 11.53 -28.27
CA SER A 33 -6.88 11.27 -29.59
C SER A 33 -7.90 10.72 -30.60
N ASN A 34 -9.20 10.73 -30.23
CA ASN A 34 -10.30 10.19 -31.03
C ASN A 34 -10.31 8.64 -31.20
N ASN A 35 -9.53 7.90 -30.41
CA ASN A 35 -9.63 6.44 -30.43
C ASN A 35 -10.85 5.99 -29.61
N PRO A 36 -11.58 4.95 -30.06
CA PRO A 36 -12.71 4.43 -29.31
C PRO A 36 -12.28 3.82 -27.99
N VAL A 37 -12.97 4.18 -26.90
CA VAL A 37 -12.77 3.56 -25.58
C VAL A 37 -13.68 2.34 -25.46
N ILE A 38 -13.09 1.16 -25.56
CA ILE A 38 -13.79 -0.14 -25.56
C ILE A 38 -13.98 -0.62 -24.13
N ASN A 39 -15.14 -1.20 -23.81
CA ASN A 39 -15.50 -1.69 -22.47
C ASN A 39 -15.59 -0.61 -21.38
N ALA A 40 -15.73 0.67 -21.72
CA ALA A 40 -16.08 1.68 -20.75
C ALA A 40 -17.46 1.37 -20.13
N ILE A 41 -17.59 1.56 -18.84
CA ILE A 41 -18.84 1.35 -18.12
C ILE A 41 -19.65 2.64 -18.21
N VAL A 42 -20.88 2.52 -18.69
CA VAL A 42 -21.87 3.58 -18.76
C VAL A 42 -23.03 3.18 -17.85
N GLU A 43 -23.26 3.91 -16.78
CA GLU A 43 -24.29 3.63 -15.78
C GLU A 43 -25.19 4.84 -15.57
N ILE A 44 -26.44 4.58 -15.19
CA ILE A 44 -27.38 5.65 -14.77
C ILE A 44 -27.20 5.85 -13.26
N GLN A 45 -26.84 7.07 -12.86
CA GLN A 45 -26.61 7.42 -11.46
C GLN A 45 -27.85 7.11 -10.61
N GLY A 46 -27.61 6.32 -9.52
CA GLY A 46 -28.70 5.89 -8.63
C GLY A 46 -29.51 4.70 -9.12
N SER A 47 -29.13 4.06 -10.23
CA SER A 47 -29.76 2.87 -10.79
C SER A 47 -28.75 1.71 -10.89
N ALA A 48 -29.24 0.48 -10.81
CA ALA A 48 -28.43 -0.71 -11.08
C ALA A 48 -28.22 -0.97 -12.59
N ASN A 49 -28.67 -0.08 -13.47
CA ASN A 49 -28.61 -0.27 -14.91
C ASN A 49 -27.28 0.27 -15.47
N SER A 50 -26.50 -0.62 -16.05
CA SER A 50 -25.21 -0.29 -16.68
C SER A 50 -24.99 -1.08 -17.96
N VAL A 51 -24.26 -0.50 -18.90
CA VAL A 51 -23.84 -1.14 -20.16
C VAL A 51 -22.35 -0.85 -20.40
N LYS A 52 -21.72 -1.67 -21.25
CA LYS A 52 -20.34 -1.45 -21.69
C LYS A 52 -20.31 -0.93 -23.12
N THR A 53 -19.36 -0.06 -23.42
CA THR A 53 -19.12 0.38 -24.81
C THR A 53 -18.60 -0.77 -25.67
N SER A 54 -19.03 -0.80 -26.91
CA SER A 54 -18.65 -1.79 -27.93
C SER A 54 -17.25 -1.51 -28.52
N SER A 55 -16.82 -2.33 -29.47
CA SER A 55 -15.51 -2.25 -30.11
C SER A 55 -15.25 -0.93 -30.86
N ASP A 56 -16.30 -0.21 -31.25
CA ASP A 56 -16.22 1.12 -31.88
C ASP A 56 -16.46 2.27 -30.89
N GLY A 57 -16.58 1.96 -29.58
CA GLY A 57 -16.84 2.91 -28.50
C GLY A 57 -18.32 3.27 -28.33
N SER A 58 -19.25 2.71 -29.14
CA SER A 58 -20.67 3.04 -29.04
C SER A 58 -21.35 2.35 -27.85
N PHE A 59 -22.38 3.00 -27.30
CA PHE A 59 -23.24 2.43 -26.26
C PHE A 59 -24.70 2.81 -26.50
N LYS A 60 -25.58 1.98 -25.92
CA LYS A 60 -27.03 2.23 -25.86
C LYS A 60 -27.57 1.75 -24.54
N ILE A 61 -28.16 2.66 -23.76
CA ILE A 61 -28.73 2.35 -22.43
C ILE A 61 -30.16 2.85 -22.36
N THR A 62 -31.03 2.08 -21.67
CA THR A 62 -32.42 2.44 -21.46
C THR A 62 -32.67 2.87 -20.02
N SER A 63 -33.37 3.98 -19.82
CA SER A 63 -33.80 4.49 -18.52
C SER A 63 -35.31 4.35 -18.35
N LYS A 64 -35.75 4.05 -17.13
CA LYS A 64 -37.15 4.15 -16.75
C LYS A 64 -37.60 5.58 -16.46
N GLU A 65 -36.64 6.46 -16.27
CA GLU A 65 -36.86 7.88 -16.00
C GLU A 65 -36.55 8.70 -17.25
N ASN A 66 -37.30 9.80 -17.42
CA ASN A 66 -37.16 10.66 -18.60
C ASN A 66 -35.94 11.59 -18.50
N ASN A 67 -35.41 11.79 -17.30
CA ASN A 67 -34.23 12.63 -17.05
C ASN A 67 -33.29 11.89 -16.10
N GLY A 68 -31.99 12.10 -16.25
CA GLY A 68 -31.00 11.48 -15.37
C GLY A 68 -29.59 11.92 -15.72
N VAL A 69 -28.63 11.32 -15.01
CA VAL A 69 -27.21 11.53 -15.24
C VAL A 69 -26.58 10.18 -15.57
N LEU A 70 -25.88 10.11 -16.69
CA LEU A 70 -25.00 9.00 -17.01
C LEU A 70 -23.63 9.24 -16.36
N VAL A 71 -23.10 8.23 -15.73
CA VAL A 71 -21.70 8.19 -15.25
C VAL A 71 -20.93 7.25 -16.18
N ILE A 72 -19.94 7.79 -16.86
CA ILE A 72 -19.10 7.02 -17.80
C ILE A 72 -17.73 6.88 -17.16
N SER A 73 -17.28 5.66 -16.97
CA SER A 73 -16.01 5.35 -16.31
C SER A 73 -15.22 4.30 -17.07
N TYR A 74 -13.91 4.47 -17.09
CA TYR A 74 -12.97 3.51 -17.66
C TYR A 74 -11.61 3.61 -16.95
N LEU A 75 -10.91 2.50 -16.79
CA LEU A 75 -9.62 2.47 -16.12
C LEU A 75 -8.60 3.35 -16.86
N GLY A 76 -8.00 4.30 -16.14
CA GLY A 76 -7.04 5.27 -16.70
C GLY A 76 -7.67 6.54 -17.26
N PHE A 77 -9.00 6.75 -17.08
CA PHE A 77 -9.71 7.95 -17.50
C PHE A 77 -10.49 8.58 -16.35
N GLU A 78 -10.71 9.88 -16.40
CA GLU A 78 -11.59 10.57 -15.45
C GLU A 78 -13.04 10.15 -15.69
N SER A 79 -13.76 9.87 -14.61
CA SER A 79 -15.19 9.57 -14.69
C SER A 79 -15.95 10.84 -15.13
N LEU A 80 -16.71 10.74 -16.18
CA LEU A 80 -17.47 11.85 -16.75
C LEU A 80 -18.96 11.68 -16.44
N GLN A 81 -19.59 12.76 -15.99
CA GLN A 81 -21.03 12.81 -15.78
C GLN A 81 -21.69 13.59 -16.92
N VAL A 82 -22.70 12.98 -17.56
CA VAL A 82 -23.44 13.57 -18.68
C VAL A 82 -24.93 13.49 -18.38
N SER A 83 -25.58 14.64 -18.30
CA SER A 83 -27.04 14.70 -18.09
C SER A 83 -27.77 14.36 -19.39
N PHE A 84 -28.90 13.66 -19.26
CA PHE A 84 -29.80 13.37 -20.39
C PHE A 84 -31.25 13.75 -20.07
N SER A 85 -32.02 14.04 -21.11
CA SER A 85 -33.44 14.36 -21.03
C SER A 85 -34.17 13.71 -22.19
N GLY A 86 -35.02 12.73 -21.89
CA GLY A 86 -35.69 11.94 -22.91
C GLY A 86 -34.80 10.97 -23.65
N SER A 87 -35.32 10.41 -24.72
CA SER A 87 -34.54 9.58 -25.66
C SER A 87 -33.70 10.48 -26.56
N GLN A 88 -32.40 10.34 -26.49
CA GLN A 88 -31.47 11.17 -27.27
C GLN A 88 -30.16 10.45 -27.60
N ASP A 89 -29.51 10.93 -28.63
CA ASP A 89 -28.12 10.58 -28.94
C ASP A 89 -27.21 11.72 -28.42
N LEU A 90 -26.29 11.35 -27.53
CA LEU A 90 -25.33 12.28 -26.94
C LEU A 90 -24.13 12.56 -27.86
N GLY A 91 -24.06 11.90 -29.02
CA GLY A 91 -22.97 12.05 -29.96
C GLY A 91 -21.64 11.52 -29.42
N SER A 92 -20.54 12.22 -29.76
CA SER A 92 -19.21 11.84 -29.29
C SER A 92 -18.93 12.42 -27.92
N ILE A 93 -18.58 11.53 -26.99
CA ILE A 93 -18.23 11.84 -25.61
C ILE A 93 -16.75 11.54 -25.44
N THR A 94 -15.95 12.56 -25.16
CA THR A 94 -14.50 12.40 -24.98
C THR A 94 -14.17 12.22 -23.51
N LEU A 95 -13.55 11.09 -23.16
CA LEU A 95 -12.93 10.89 -21.86
C LEU A 95 -11.51 11.47 -21.90
N THR A 96 -11.21 12.31 -20.94
CA THR A 96 -9.85 12.75 -20.66
C THR A 96 -9.11 11.64 -19.95
N THR A 97 -7.91 11.30 -20.43
CA THR A 97 -7.02 10.44 -19.67
C THR A 97 -6.87 11.04 -18.28
N SER A 98 -7.13 10.22 -17.27
CA SER A 98 -6.83 10.62 -15.92
C SER A 98 -5.33 10.87 -15.84
N THR A 99 -4.93 12.13 -16.01
CA THR A 99 -3.65 12.66 -15.57
C THR A 99 -3.71 12.92 -14.06
N SER A 100 -4.88 12.78 -13.43
CA SER A 100 -4.91 12.48 -12.04
C SER A 100 -4.27 11.08 -11.94
N GLU A 101 -2.95 11.04 -11.68
CA GLU A 101 -2.58 10.44 -10.42
C GLU A 101 -3.85 10.45 -9.59
N ILE A 102 -4.39 9.24 -9.26
CA ILE A 102 -5.43 9.18 -8.27
C ILE A 102 -4.98 10.21 -7.26
N GLU A 103 -5.64 11.38 -7.20
CA GLU A 103 -5.55 12.23 -6.04
C GLU A 103 -6.16 11.39 -4.92
N GLU A 104 -5.38 10.42 -4.50
CA GLU A 104 -5.36 10.00 -3.15
C GLU A 104 -5.17 11.33 -2.45
N VAL A 105 -6.28 11.88 -1.95
CA VAL A 105 -6.23 13.04 -1.08
C VAL A 105 -5.14 12.65 -0.11
N VAL A 106 -3.95 13.21 -0.29
CA VAL A 106 -2.91 13.08 0.70
C VAL A 106 -3.51 13.83 1.86
N VAL A 107 -4.34 13.09 2.59
CA VAL A 107 -4.79 13.50 3.89
C VAL A 107 -3.54 13.43 4.71
N VAL A 108 -2.77 14.47 4.57
CA VAL A 108 -1.77 14.84 5.55
C VAL A 108 -2.59 14.90 6.82
N GLY A 109 -2.56 13.79 7.56
CA GLY A 109 -3.43 13.67 8.73
C GLY A 109 -3.15 14.85 9.61
N LYS A 110 -4.14 15.72 9.80
CA LYS A 110 -4.07 16.72 10.87
C LYS A 110 -3.72 15.89 12.10
N GLY A 111 -2.50 16.06 12.62
CA GLY A 111 -2.06 15.42 13.84
C GLY A 111 -1.06 14.28 13.76
N ILE A 112 -0.97 13.52 12.71
CA ILE A 112 0.21 12.68 12.46
C ILE A 112 1.28 13.66 12.00
N VAL A 113 2.41 13.69 12.67
CA VAL A 113 3.47 14.68 12.53
C VAL A 113 3.63 15.11 11.09
N ASP A 114 3.01 16.23 10.74
CA ASP A 114 3.18 16.85 9.44
C ASP A 114 4.57 17.51 9.42
N LEU A 115 5.53 16.85 8.84
CA LEU A 115 6.89 17.35 8.75
C LEU A 115 6.99 18.62 7.88
N VAL A 116 5.91 19.00 7.19
CA VAL A 116 5.97 20.00 6.12
C VAL A 116 5.18 21.28 6.45
N LYS A 117 4.04 21.17 7.14
CA LYS A 117 2.96 22.14 7.02
C LYS A 117 3.18 23.53 7.64
N ASP A 118 4.04 23.66 8.65
CA ASP A 118 4.14 24.92 9.40
C ASP A 118 5.56 25.47 9.49
N ARG A 119 6.44 25.12 8.56
CA ARG A 119 7.86 25.51 8.66
C ARG A 119 8.16 26.79 7.90
N LYS A 120 8.62 27.77 8.62
CA LYS A 120 9.22 29.00 8.07
C LYS A 120 10.59 28.76 7.45
N THR A 121 11.26 27.65 7.79
CA THR A 121 12.60 27.29 7.29
C THR A 121 12.48 26.33 6.12
N PRO A 122 13.11 26.57 4.97
CA PRO A 122 13.10 25.66 3.85
C PRO A 122 13.82 24.35 4.22
N VAL A 123 13.05 23.27 4.29
CA VAL A 123 13.56 21.91 4.57
C VAL A 123 13.29 21.04 3.37
N ALA A 124 14.30 20.26 2.96
CA ALA A 124 14.11 19.32 1.86
C ALA A 124 13.26 18.13 2.31
N VAL A 125 12.05 18.06 1.81
CA VAL A 125 11.09 16.97 2.08
C VAL A 125 10.71 16.28 0.79
N SER A 126 10.54 14.97 0.86
CA SER A 126 9.93 14.16 -0.19
C SER A 126 8.78 13.36 0.39
N THR A 127 7.73 13.20 -0.38
CA THR A 127 6.57 12.40 -0.02
C THR A 127 6.39 11.32 -1.06
N ILE A 128 6.30 10.06 -0.63
CA ILE A 128 6.01 8.91 -1.48
C ILE A 128 4.58 8.49 -1.17
N LYS A 129 3.72 8.51 -2.16
CA LYS A 129 2.29 8.19 -2.01
C LYS A 129 2.06 6.68 -2.00
N GLY A 130 0.94 6.21 -1.44
CA GLY A 130 0.59 4.79 -1.35
C GLY A 130 0.59 4.07 -2.69
N ALA A 131 0.04 4.67 -3.74
CA ALA A 131 0.07 4.10 -5.09
C ALA A 131 1.51 3.92 -5.62
N GLU A 132 2.39 4.87 -5.37
CA GLU A 132 3.81 4.80 -5.73
C GLU A 132 4.54 3.72 -4.93
N ILE A 133 4.22 3.58 -3.64
CA ILE A 133 4.74 2.52 -2.78
C ILE A 133 4.39 1.16 -3.37
N GLN A 134 3.11 0.94 -3.67
CA GLN A 134 2.63 -0.33 -4.23
C GLN A 134 3.24 -0.64 -5.60
N ALA A 135 3.41 0.35 -6.46
CA ALA A 135 4.03 0.18 -7.77
C ALA A 135 5.52 -0.20 -7.69
N LYS A 136 6.23 0.29 -6.67
CA LYS A 136 7.68 0.05 -6.50
C LYS A 136 8.01 -1.20 -5.72
N ILE A 137 7.17 -1.61 -4.77
CA ILE A 137 7.55 -2.64 -3.81
C ILE A 137 7.66 -4.02 -4.47
N GLY A 138 6.69 -4.42 -5.30
CA GLY A 138 6.70 -5.73 -5.95
C GLY A 138 7.11 -6.87 -5.02
N ALA A 139 8.14 -7.60 -5.42
CA ALA A 139 8.81 -8.65 -4.64
C ALA A 139 10.03 -8.12 -3.86
N SER A 140 10.20 -6.81 -3.76
CA SER A 140 11.40 -6.19 -3.20
C SER A 140 11.23 -5.85 -1.72
N ASP A 141 12.35 -5.66 -1.03
CA ASP A 141 12.41 -5.12 0.32
C ASP A 141 11.82 -3.70 0.35
N ILE A 142 11.17 -3.34 1.47
CA ILE A 142 10.60 -2.00 1.68
C ILE A 142 11.60 -0.88 1.40
N THR A 143 12.87 -1.09 1.62
CA THR A 143 13.90 -0.08 1.37
C THR A 143 14.00 0.34 -0.09
N GLN A 144 13.59 -0.51 -1.04
CA GLN A 144 13.60 -0.21 -2.46
C GLN A 144 12.63 0.92 -2.86
N VAL A 145 11.64 1.21 -2.03
CA VAL A 145 10.74 2.35 -2.22
C VAL A 145 11.51 3.68 -2.23
N PHE A 146 12.66 3.74 -1.56
CA PHE A 146 13.47 4.95 -1.41
C PHE A 146 14.52 5.17 -2.51
N VAL A 147 14.76 4.21 -3.40
CA VAL A 147 15.86 4.24 -4.39
C VAL A 147 15.86 5.52 -5.24
N ASN A 148 14.69 6.04 -5.60
CA ASN A 148 14.58 7.26 -6.39
C ASN A 148 14.44 8.54 -5.55
N THR A 149 14.61 8.46 -4.23
CA THR A 149 14.52 9.62 -3.36
C THR A 149 15.85 10.38 -3.36
N PRO A 150 15.87 11.67 -3.70
CA PRO A 150 17.12 12.44 -3.71
C PRO A 150 17.84 12.38 -2.37
N SER A 151 19.16 12.21 -2.40
CA SER A 151 20.03 12.13 -1.22
C SER A 151 19.74 10.95 -0.26
N VAL A 152 19.01 9.96 -0.73
CA VAL A 152 18.83 8.67 -0.05
C VAL A 152 19.57 7.60 -0.84
N ASN A 153 20.43 6.86 -0.16
CA ASN A 153 21.12 5.70 -0.73
C ASN A 153 20.59 4.43 -0.06
N VAL A 154 20.26 3.45 -0.88
CA VAL A 154 19.78 2.13 -0.45
C VAL A 154 20.80 1.08 -0.85
N SER A 155 21.20 0.24 0.09
CA SER A 155 22.12 -0.86 -0.13
C SER A 155 21.49 -2.16 0.38
N GLY A 156 21.26 -3.11 -0.52
CA GLY A 156 20.96 -4.50 -0.17
C GLY A 156 22.25 -5.19 0.23
N GLN A 157 22.48 -5.44 1.51
CA GLN A 157 23.77 -5.89 2.01
C GLN A 157 24.15 -7.31 1.55
N SER A 158 23.19 -8.21 1.48
CA SER A 158 23.51 -9.63 1.38
C SER A 158 22.73 -10.37 0.30
N GLY A 159 21.84 -9.69 -0.41
CA GLY A 159 20.98 -10.31 -1.41
C GLY A 159 19.95 -11.28 -0.84
N GLY A 160 19.76 -11.28 0.47
CA GLY A 160 18.73 -12.02 1.21
C GLY A 160 17.63 -11.11 1.72
N PHE A 161 16.78 -11.63 2.59
CA PHE A 161 15.65 -10.89 3.15
C PHE A 161 16.06 -10.06 4.38
N GLY A 162 15.66 -8.80 4.41
CA GLY A 162 15.70 -7.93 5.58
C GLY A 162 17.04 -7.29 5.96
N ASP A 163 18.08 -7.49 5.19
CA ASP A 163 19.42 -6.98 5.49
C ASP A 163 19.80 -5.72 4.70
N SER A 164 18.82 -5.00 4.23
CA SER A 164 19.03 -3.73 3.55
C SER A 164 19.41 -2.60 4.51
N ARG A 165 20.13 -1.61 4.00
CA ARG A 165 20.47 -0.39 4.73
C ARG A 165 20.11 0.85 3.94
N ILE A 166 19.73 1.88 4.68
CA ILE A 166 19.46 3.21 4.14
C ILE A 166 20.45 4.20 4.75
N SER A 167 20.97 5.09 3.93
CA SER A 167 21.62 6.29 4.40
C SER A 167 20.96 7.53 3.82
N VAL A 168 20.84 8.58 4.62
CA VAL A 168 20.22 9.85 4.24
C VAL A 168 21.28 10.94 4.33
N ARG A 169 21.60 11.59 3.20
CA ARG A 169 22.71 12.56 3.11
C ARG A 169 24.05 12.04 3.62
N GLY A 170 24.32 10.74 3.42
CA GLY A 170 25.53 10.07 3.89
C GLY A 170 25.50 9.62 5.35
N PHE A 171 24.50 10.03 6.14
CA PHE A 171 24.31 9.55 7.50
C PHE A 171 23.67 8.17 7.49
N GLN A 172 24.22 7.27 8.30
CA GLN A 172 23.70 5.92 8.44
C GLN A 172 22.34 5.91 9.15
N GLN A 173 21.66 4.78 9.12
CA GLN A 173 20.30 4.64 9.64
C GLN A 173 20.18 4.84 11.17
N ASP A 174 21.24 4.63 11.93
CA ASP A 174 21.33 4.94 13.36
C ASP A 174 21.32 6.44 13.67
N ASN A 175 21.64 7.27 12.67
CA ASN A 175 21.59 8.73 12.72
C ASN A 175 20.35 9.31 12.01
N THR A 176 19.39 8.47 11.64
CA THR A 176 18.14 8.84 10.99
C THR A 176 16.97 8.33 11.84
N ALA A 177 16.01 9.19 12.14
CA ALA A 177 14.81 8.78 12.85
C ALA A 177 13.83 8.10 11.89
N PHE A 178 13.39 6.89 12.22
CA PHE A 178 12.33 6.19 11.53
C PHE A 178 11.11 6.11 12.44
N LEU A 179 9.96 6.47 11.91
CA LEU A 179 8.73 6.62 12.67
C LEU A 179 7.58 5.86 12.01
N LEU A 180 6.71 5.29 12.82
CA LEU A 180 5.39 4.79 12.40
C LEU A 180 4.31 5.60 13.11
N ASN A 181 3.58 6.43 12.38
CA ASN A 181 2.60 7.35 12.95
C ASN A 181 3.16 8.17 14.14
N GLY A 182 4.41 8.63 14.01
CA GLY A 182 5.10 9.36 15.07
C GLY A 182 5.74 8.51 16.16
N GLN A 183 5.52 7.19 16.22
CA GLN A 183 6.24 6.29 17.10
C GLN A 183 7.63 6.00 16.56
N PRO A 184 8.71 6.13 17.37
CA PRO A 184 10.04 5.66 16.98
C PRO A 184 10.08 4.15 16.79
N ILE A 185 10.70 3.71 15.70
CA ILE A 185 10.82 2.30 15.34
C ILE A 185 12.25 1.80 15.20
N ASN A 186 13.23 2.70 15.36
CA ASN A 186 14.64 2.32 15.49
C ASN A 186 14.86 1.36 16.66
N GLY A 187 15.87 0.50 16.56
CA GLY A 187 16.29 -0.37 17.64
C GLY A 187 16.69 0.42 18.89
N MET A 188 16.18 0.02 20.05
CA MET A 188 16.44 0.73 21.31
C MET A 188 17.88 0.57 21.79
N GLU A 189 18.56 -0.50 21.38
CA GLU A 189 19.93 -0.81 21.82
C GLU A 189 21.00 -0.08 21.00
N ASP A 190 20.81 -0.02 19.68
CA ASP A 190 21.85 0.44 18.73
C ASP A 190 21.36 1.49 17.73
N GLY A 191 20.12 1.91 17.83
CA GLY A 191 19.52 2.92 16.93
C GLY A 191 19.29 2.45 15.48
N LYS A 192 19.63 1.21 15.14
CA LYS A 192 19.52 0.73 13.77
C LYS A 192 18.12 0.27 13.41
N MET A 193 17.87 0.18 12.13
CA MET A 193 16.68 -0.46 11.57
C MET A 193 16.98 -1.90 11.18
N TYR A 194 16.13 -2.80 11.63
CA TYR A 194 16.09 -4.20 11.22
C TYR A 194 14.85 -4.40 10.33
N TRP A 195 15.02 -4.19 9.03
CA TRP A 195 13.92 -4.08 8.09
C TRP A 195 13.07 -5.35 7.97
N SER A 196 13.64 -6.52 8.25
CA SER A 196 12.88 -7.76 8.33
C SER A 196 11.73 -7.71 9.34
N ASN A 197 11.88 -6.97 10.43
CA ASN A 197 10.82 -6.79 11.43
C ASN A 197 9.66 -5.89 10.95
N TRP A 198 9.84 -5.24 9.80
CA TRP A 198 8.94 -4.25 9.22
C TRP A 198 8.57 -4.57 7.77
N SER A 199 8.69 -5.83 7.36
CA SER A 199 8.48 -6.26 5.96
C SER A 199 7.11 -5.88 5.40
N GLY A 200 6.07 -5.84 6.23
CA GLY A 200 4.72 -5.41 5.84
C GLY A 200 4.48 -3.92 5.80
N MET A 201 5.46 -3.08 6.16
CA MET A 201 5.26 -1.64 6.28
C MET A 201 4.84 -0.99 4.97
N ALA A 202 5.36 -1.47 3.84
CA ALA A 202 4.99 -0.96 2.52
C ALA A 202 3.53 -1.27 2.15
N ASP A 203 3.01 -2.39 2.60
CA ASP A 203 1.64 -2.81 2.29
C ASP A 203 0.60 -1.96 3.04
N ILE A 204 0.98 -1.42 4.19
CA ILE A 204 0.07 -0.70 5.09
C ILE A 204 0.18 0.83 4.99
N ALA A 205 1.32 1.36 4.55
CA ALA A 205 1.57 2.80 4.53
C ALA A 205 0.66 3.53 3.52
N ASN A 206 -0.04 4.55 3.97
CA ASN A 206 -0.74 5.49 3.10
C ASN A 206 0.26 6.42 2.41
N THR A 207 1.29 6.80 3.15
CA THR A 207 2.28 7.79 2.70
C THR A 207 3.58 7.58 3.47
N ILE A 208 4.70 7.80 2.81
CA ILE A 208 6.01 7.88 3.48
C ILE A 208 6.54 9.30 3.29
N GLN A 209 6.84 9.96 4.38
CA GLN A 209 7.39 11.32 4.41
C GLN A 209 8.86 11.25 4.79
N ILE A 210 9.72 11.88 3.99
CA ILE A 210 11.17 11.87 4.19
C ILE A 210 11.65 13.31 4.31
N GLN A 211 12.02 13.70 5.51
CA GLN A 211 12.71 14.95 5.77
C GLN A 211 14.20 14.70 5.80
N ARG A 212 14.96 15.46 5.02
CA ARG A 212 16.40 15.30 4.88
C ARG A 212 17.16 16.37 5.65
N GLY A 213 18.12 15.94 6.47
CA GLY A 213 18.97 16.80 7.28
C GLY A 213 18.33 17.25 8.58
N LEU A 214 19.05 18.11 9.30
CA LEU A 214 18.60 18.69 10.55
C LEU A 214 17.27 19.40 10.34
N GLY A 215 16.26 18.87 10.93
CA GLY A 215 14.96 19.49 10.98
C GLY A 215 14.48 19.49 12.42
N SER A 216 13.77 20.53 12.84
CA SER A 216 13.02 20.43 14.08
C SER A 216 11.99 19.34 13.90
N SER A 217 12.33 18.12 14.27
CA SER A 217 11.33 17.10 14.51
C SER A 217 10.40 17.64 15.58
N LYS A 218 9.09 17.61 15.35
CA LYS A 218 8.12 17.88 16.44
C LYS A 218 8.24 16.85 17.56
N LEU A 219 8.98 15.77 17.30
CA LEU A 219 9.31 14.72 18.25
C LEU A 219 10.69 14.97 18.84
N ALA A 220 10.84 14.71 20.12
CA ALA A 220 12.08 14.87 20.87
C ALA A 220 13.15 13.82 20.52
N ILE A 221 13.25 13.44 19.25
CA ILE A 221 14.24 12.48 18.76
C ILE A 221 15.27 13.25 17.94
N SER A 222 16.51 13.21 18.38
CA SER A 222 17.61 13.80 17.63
C SER A 222 17.93 12.92 16.42
N SER A 223 17.92 13.50 15.24
CA SER A 223 18.42 12.85 14.04
C SER A 223 19.14 13.87 13.16
N VAL A 224 20.40 13.62 12.87
CA VAL A 224 21.22 14.52 12.02
C VAL A 224 21.04 14.21 10.54
N GLY A 225 20.76 12.97 10.19
CA GLY A 225 20.53 12.50 8.82
C GLY A 225 19.19 12.95 8.27
N GLY A 226 18.17 12.89 9.10
CA GLY A 226 16.80 13.22 8.72
C GLY A 226 15.78 12.39 9.47
N THR A 227 14.51 12.50 9.03
CA THR A 227 13.39 11.76 9.59
C THR A 227 12.58 11.11 8.48
N VAL A 228 12.28 9.84 8.62
CA VAL A 228 11.38 9.07 7.74
C VAL A 228 10.17 8.67 8.54
N ASN A 229 8.98 9.08 8.13
CA ASN A 229 7.73 8.77 8.81
C ASN A 229 6.79 7.98 7.91
N PHE A 230 6.43 6.78 8.34
CA PHE A 230 5.41 5.94 7.72
C PHE A 230 4.07 6.32 8.32
N VAL A 231 3.16 6.78 7.47
CA VAL A 231 1.84 7.23 7.88
C VAL A 231 0.80 6.18 7.50
N THR A 232 0.02 5.75 8.49
CA THR A 232 -1.10 4.85 8.29
C THR A 232 -2.32 5.42 9.00
N LYS A 233 -3.41 5.66 8.29
CA LYS A 233 -4.62 6.26 8.85
C LYS A 233 -5.84 5.62 8.22
N ALA A 234 -6.64 4.91 9.01
CA ALA A 234 -7.78 4.16 8.51
C ALA A 234 -8.86 5.07 7.90
N THR A 235 -9.13 6.24 8.51
CA THR A 235 -10.13 7.20 8.03
C THR A 235 -9.71 7.93 6.74
N ALA A 236 -8.43 7.86 6.36
CA ALA A 236 -7.92 8.49 5.14
C ALA A 236 -8.01 7.57 3.92
N LYS A 237 -8.29 6.29 4.11
CA LYS A 237 -8.41 5.32 3.02
C LYS A 237 -9.82 5.35 2.43
N LYS A 238 -9.92 5.18 1.11
CA LYS A 238 -11.21 4.96 0.44
C LYS A 238 -11.72 3.55 0.75
N GLU A 239 -13.03 3.37 0.71
CA GLU A 239 -13.63 2.04 0.78
C GLU A 239 -13.15 1.18 -0.38
N GLY A 240 -12.81 -0.06 -0.08
CA GLY A 240 -12.35 -1.02 -1.06
C GLY A 240 -11.33 -1.98 -0.48
N GLY A 241 -11.01 -3.00 -1.25
CA GLY A 241 -10.03 -4.01 -0.88
C GLY A 241 -9.44 -4.66 -2.10
N PHE A 242 -8.44 -5.50 -1.86
CA PHE A 242 -7.82 -6.29 -2.92
C PHE A 242 -7.36 -7.66 -2.38
N LEU A 243 -7.29 -8.59 -3.30
CA LEU A 243 -6.60 -9.86 -3.15
C LEU A 243 -5.52 -9.88 -4.23
N SER A 244 -4.29 -10.14 -3.84
CA SER A 244 -3.17 -10.23 -4.78
C SER A 244 -2.35 -11.50 -4.53
N ALA A 245 -1.80 -12.03 -5.61
CA ALA A 245 -0.77 -13.06 -5.59
C ALA A 245 0.33 -12.62 -6.55
N GLY A 246 1.56 -12.62 -6.07
CA GLY A 246 2.74 -12.20 -6.83
C GLY A 246 3.79 -13.29 -6.81
N VAL A 247 4.41 -13.54 -7.96
CA VAL A 247 5.55 -14.45 -8.12
C VAL A 247 6.72 -13.67 -8.70
N ALA A 248 7.92 -14.03 -8.29
CA ALA A 248 9.14 -13.43 -8.82
C ALA A 248 10.28 -14.46 -8.88
N ASN A 249 11.46 -13.98 -9.27
CA ASN A 249 12.66 -14.81 -9.30
C ASN A 249 12.99 -15.39 -7.92
N ASN A 250 13.74 -16.49 -7.90
CA ASN A 250 14.19 -17.19 -6.70
C ASN A 250 13.01 -17.72 -5.87
N ASP A 251 12.05 -18.33 -6.55
CA ASP A 251 10.87 -19.00 -5.98
C ASP A 251 10.04 -18.09 -5.05
N PHE A 252 10.14 -16.77 -5.25
CA PHE A 252 9.40 -15.82 -4.46
C PHE A 252 7.90 -15.87 -4.76
N LEU A 253 7.12 -16.06 -3.72
CA LEU A 253 5.66 -16.01 -3.72
C LEU A 253 5.19 -15.09 -2.60
N LYS A 254 4.27 -14.19 -2.92
CA LYS A 254 3.58 -13.37 -1.92
C LYS A 254 2.10 -13.35 -2.19
N THR A 255 1.29 -13.58 -1.15
CA THR A 255 -0.16 -13.40 -1.19
C THR A 255 -0.57 -12.32 -0.20
N THR A 256 -1.54 -11.49 -0.58
CA THR A 256 -2.03 -10.41 0.28
C THR A 256 -3.53 -10.27 0.13
N ILE A 257 -4.23 -10.14 1.25
CA ILE A 257 -5.63 -9.70 1.31
C ILE A 257 -5.72 -8.45 2.16
N ALA A 258 -6.42 -7.44 1.66
CA ALA A 258 -6.64 -6.19 2.39
C ALA A 258 -8.04 -5.65 2.13
N TYR A 259 -8.59 -4.96 3.13
CA TYR A 259 -9.86 -4.25 2.99
C TYR A 259 -9.88 -2.99 3.86
N ASN A 260 -10.49 -1.94 3.35
CA ASN A 260 -10.72 -0.67 4.00
C ASN A 260 -12.20 -0.33 3.94
N THR A 261 -12.79 0.04 5.04
CA THR A 261 -14.21 0.44 5.08
C THR A 261 -14.48 1.84 4.53
N GLY A 262 -13.43 2.61 4.29
CA GLY A 262 -13.58 4.05 4.12
C GLY A 262 -14.00 4.73 5.42
N LYS A 263 -14.17 6.06 5.36
CA LYS A 263 -14.72 6.85 6.48
C LYS A 263 -16.23 6.93 6.37
N SER A 264 -16.93 6.40 7.35
CA SER A 264 -18.40 6.48 7.46
C SER A 264 -18.88 7.92 7.77
N ALA A 265 -20.16 8.20 7.57
CA ALA A 265 -20.78 9.48 7.92
C ALA A 265 -20.67 9.80 9.44
N LYS A 266 -20.49 8.78 10.28
CA LYS A 266 -20.28 8.94 11.73
C LYS A 266 -18.79 9.13 12.11
N GLY A 267 -17.89 9.21 11.13
CA GLY A 267 -16.47 9.45 11.34
C GLY A 267 -15.63 8.20 11.61
N TRP A 268 -16.17 6.99 11.55
CA TRP A 268 -15.43 5.74 11.73
C TRP A 268 -14.83 5.23 10.42
N GLY A 269 -13.62 4.72 10.51
CA GLY A 269 -12.98 3.98 9.44
C GLY A 269 -12.15 2.83 10.00
N ALA A 270 -12.11 1.73 9.29
CA ALA A 270 -11.30 0.56 9.66
C ALA A 270 -10.53 0.04 8.46
N SER A 271 -9.38 -0.57 8.72
CA SER A 271 -8.55 -1.20 7.71
C SER A 271 -7.97 -2.48 8.28
N PHE A 272 -7.88 -3.51 7.47
CA PHE A 272 -7.11 -4.70 7.79
C PHE A 272 -6.28 -5.17 6.59
N LEU A 273 -5.19 -5.86 6.89
CA LEU A 273 -4.37 -6.55 5.91
C LEU A 273 -3.77 -7.80 6.53
N LEU A 274 -3.73 -8.85 5.74
CA LEU A 274 -2.97 -10.08 5.99
C LEU A 274 -2.16 -10.39 4.75
N SER A 275 -0.90 -10.74 4.91
CA SER A 275 -0.07 -11.23 3.82
C SER A 275 0.87 -12.33 4.29
N GLU A 276 1.26 -13.18 3.36
CA GLU A 276 2.26 -14.21 3.52
C GLU A 276 3.23 -14.14 2.34
N TRP A 277 4.51 -14.32 2.63
CA TRP A 277 5.55 -14.37 1.62
C TRP A 277 6.56 -15.46 1.93
N GLN A 278 7.12 -16.04 0.89
CA GLN A 278 8.22 -16.99 0.97
C GLN A 278 9.10 -16.88 -0.27
N GLY A 279 10.31 -17.37 -0.20
CA GLY A 279 11.18 -17.48 -1.36
C GLY A 279 12.63 -17.71 -0.96
N ASP A 280 13.44 -17.94 -1.98
CA ASP A 280 14.90 -17.94 -1.86
C ASP A 280 15.41 -16.52 -2.11
N GLY A 281 16.46 -16.10 -1.48
CA GLY A 281 17.11 -14.84 -1.83
C GLY A 281 17.94 -14.98 -3.11
N TYR A 282 18.49 -13.86 -3.59
CA TYR A 282 19.40 -13.87 -4.73
C TYR A 282 20.68 -14.71 -4.47
N VAL A 283 21.17 -14.65 -3.25
CA VAL A 283 22.37 -15.38 -2.82
C VAL A 283 21.98 -16.79 -2.39
N ASN A 284 22.79 -17.78 -2.69
CA ASN A 284 22.52 -19.15 -2.32
C ASN A 284 22.37 -19.32 -0.80
N GLY A 285 21.42 -20.15 -0.37
CA GLY A 285 21.17 -20.42 1.04
C GLY A 285 20.71 -19.17 1.81
N THR A 286 19.78 -18.41 1.24
CA THR A 286 19.12 -17.28 1.88
C THR A 286 17.60 -17.41 1.78
N GLU A 287 17.09 -18.61 2.08
CA GLU A 287 15.66 -18.89 2.16
C GLU A 287 14.98 -17.99 3.22
N GLY A 288 13.74 -17.62 2.97
CA GLY A 288 12.98 -16.85 3.93
C GLY A 288 11.48 -16.98 3.74
N GLU A 289 10.76 -16.77 4.83
CA GLU A 289 9.31 -16.74 4.88
C GLU A 289 8.83 -15.76 5.95
N GLY A 290 7.61 -15.28 5.80
CA GLY A 290 7.02 -14.42 6.82
C GLY A 290 5.58 -14.07 6.52
N GLN A 291 4.93 -13.58 7.56
CA GLN A 291 3.56 -13.07 7.48
C GLN A 291 3.54 -11.62 7.92
N ASN A 292 2.54 -10.88 7.44
CA ASN A 292 2.26 -9.55 7.95
C ASN A 292 0.78 -9.47 8.31
N TYR A 293 0.50 -8.87 9.44
CA TYR A 293 -0.86 -8.54 9.83
C TYR A 293 -0.95 -7.07 10.24
N PHE A 294 -2.07 -6.46 9.90
CA PHE A 294 -2.35 -5.07 10.20
C PHE A 294 -3.84 -4.89 10.44
N ILE A 295 -4.16 -4.21 11.54
CA ILE A 295 -5.51 -3.77 11.86
C ILE A 295 -5.41 -2.33 12.32
N SER A 296 -6.23 -1.45 11.74
CA SER A 296 -6.33 -0.07 12.18
C SER A 296 -7.79 0.37 12.25
N VAL A 297 -8.11 1.12 13.29
CA VAL A 297 -9.43 1.73 13.48
C VAL A 297 -9.22 3.20 13.74
N GLY A 298 -9.86 4.04 12.94
CA GLY A 298 -9.86 5.48 13.07
C GLY A 298 -11.22 6.03 13.43
N PHE A 299 -11.25 7.12 14.17
CA PHE A 299 -12.48 7.80 14.55
C PHE A 299 -12.29 9.33 14.53
N GLU A 300 -13.04 9.98 13.68
CA GLU A 300 -13.10 11.44 13.54
C GLU A 300 -14.51 11.94 13.85
N PRO A 301 -14.88 12.11 15.14
CA PRO A 301 -16.24 12.53 15.52
C PRO A 301 -16.57 13.94 15.04
N ASN A 302 -15.58 14.78 14.84
CA ASN A 302 -15.70 16.17 14.41
C ASN A 302 -14.35 16.68 13.87
N GLU A 303 -14.29 17.93 13.45
CA GLU A 303 -13.08 18.56 12.91
C GLU A 303 -11.96 18.80 13.96
N LYS A 304 -12.27 18.68 15.25
CA LYS A 304 -11.33 18.96 16.33
C LYS A 304 -10.60 17.73 16.82
N HIS A 305 -11.19 16.56 16.71
CA HIS A 305 -10.63 15.33 17.27
C HIS A 305 -10.44 14.27 16.20
N ASN A 306 -9.28 13.65 16.23
CA ASN A 306 -8.93 12.51 15.41
C ASN A 306 -8.25 11.45 16.26
N PHE A 307 -8.80 10.25 16.24
CA PHE A 307 -8.25 9.08 16.93
C PHE A 307 -7.87 8.02 15.90
N ASN A 308 -6.75 7.38 16.08
CA ASN A 308 -6.33 6.24 15.27
C ASN A 308 -5.63 5.19 16.13
N LEU A 309 -6.15 3.99 16.16
CA LEU A 309 -5.54 2.83 16.79
C LEU A 309 -5.00 1.92 15.68
N LEU A 310 -3.78 1.45 15.85
CA LEU A 310 -3.09 0.53 14.95
C LEU A 310 -2.50 -0.62 15.74
N ILE A 311 -2.67 -1.83 15.24
CA ILE A 311 -1.95 -3.04 15.68
C ILE A 311 -1.35 -3.68 14.43
N THR A 312 -0.05 -3.96 14.48
CA THR A 312 0.67 -4.58 13.35
C THR A 312 1.82 -5.44 13.84
N GLY A 313 2.22 -6.40 13.02
CA GLY A 313 3.40 -7.20 13.23
C GLY A 313 3.76 -7.99 11.98
N ALA A 314 5.03 -8.41 11.91
CA ALA A 314 5.61 -9.12 10.78
C ALA A 314 6.49 -10.26 11.30
N PRO A 315 5.90 -11.39 11.77
CA PRO A 315 6.69 -12.57 12.09
C PRO A 315 7.41 -13.06 10.85
N GLN A 316 8.68 -13.35 10.99
CA GLN A 316 9.52 -13.78 9.89
C GLN A 316 10.62 -14.75 10.34
N PHE A 317 11.09 -15.51 9.38
CA PHE A 317 12.27 -16.37 9.45
C PHE A 317 13.05 -16.21 8.16
N HIS A 318 14.37 -16.11 8.25
CA HIS A 318 15.23 -16.15 7.07
C HIS A 318 16.65 -16.61 7.39
N ASP A 319 17.29 -17.21 6.42
CA ASP A 319 18.69 -17.52 6.44
C ASP A 319 19.52 -16.30 6.03
N GLN A 320 20.65 -16.09 6.69
CA GLN A 320 21.43 -14.88 6.54
C GLN A 320 22.69 -15.10 5.71
N ASN A 321 23.03 -14.10 4.94
CA ASN A 321 24.35 -13.91 4.36
C ASN A 321 24.88 -12.55 4.81
N TYR A 322 26.20 -12.43 4.91
CA TYR A 322 26.87 -11.17 5.21
C TYR A 322 27.75 -10.76 4.03
N THR A 323 28.01 -9.46 3.90
CA THR A 323 28.95 -8.94 2.90
C THR A 323 30.32 -9.57 3.09
N LYS A 324 30.96 -9.88 1.98
CA LYS A 324 32.27 -10.49 1.89
C LYS A 324 33.22 -9.64 1.07
N PRO A 325 34.53 -9.86 1.18
CA PRO A 325 35.50 -9.24 0.27
C PRO A 325 35.16 -9.53 -1.21
N ILE A 326 35.49 -8.60 -2.08
CA ILE A 326 35.29 -8.77 -3.53
C ILE A 326 36.06 -10.00 -4.07
N SER A 327 37.20 -10.31 -3.48
CA SER A 327 37.99 -11.52 -3.80
C SER A 327 37.19 -12.81 -3.68
N ASP A 328 36.31 -12.91 -2.67
CA ASP A 328 35.49 -14.10 -2.46
C ASP A 328 34.44 -14.22 -3.56
N TYR A 329 33.81 -13.12 -3.94
CA TYR A 329 32.84 -13.11 -5.05
C TYR A 329 33.49 -13.36 -6.41
N LEU A 330 34.73 -12.92 -6.60
CA LEU A 330 35.50 -13.23 -7.81
C LEU A 330 35.94 -14.71 -7.86
N GLY A 331 36.30 -15.29 -6.70
CA GLY A 331 36.71 -16.68 -6.60
C GLY A 331 35.56 -17.68 -6.63
N PHE A 332 34.46 -17.39 -5.97
CA PHE A 332 33.36 -18.34 -5.74
C PHE A 332 32.04 -17.94 -6.42
N GLY A 333 31.99 -16.79 -7.10
CA GLY A 333 30.84 -16.33 -7.81
C GLY A 333 29.91 -15.40 -6.97
N ARG A 334 29.08 -14.65 -7.69
CA ARG A 334 28.23 -13.60 -7.10
C ARG A 334 27.16 -14.09 -6.12
N LYS A 335 26.82 -15.37 -6.18
CA LYS A 335 25.81 -16.00 -5.29
C LYS A 335 26.44 -16.70 -4.08
N TYR A 336 27.74 -16.51 -3.87
CA TYR A 336 28.47 -17.16 -2.79
C TYR A 336 27.97 -16.78 -1.40
N ASN A 337 27.75 -17.81 -0.59
CA ASN A 337 27.42 -17.70 0.84
C ASN A 337 28.18 -18.79 1.59
N ASN A 338 28.97 -18.42 2.58
CA ASN A 338 29.71 -19.35 3.41
C ASN A 338 28.98 -19.78 4.68
N ASN A 339 27.74 -19.35 4.87
CA ASN A 339 26.94 -19.67 6.06
C ASN A 339 26.04 -20.89 5.87
N TYR A 340 25.96 -21.45 4.66
CA TYR A 340 25.11 -22.59 4.38
C TYR A 340 25.89 -23.71 3.64
N GLY A 341 25.34 -24.89 3.69
CA GLY A 341 25.81 -26.07 2.94
C GLY A 341 24.96 -27.27 3.30
N TYR A 342 25.56 -28.42 3.20
CA TYR A 342 24.90 -29.71 3.47
C TYR A 342 25.70 -30.51 4.49
N LEU A 343 25.06 -30.97 5.54
CA LEU A 343 25.64 -31.88 6.52
C LEU A 343 24.91 -33.22 6.41
N ASN A 344 25.64 -34.27 6.05
CA ASN A 344 25.09 -35.61 5.79
C ASN A 344 23.93 -35.58 4.76
N GLY A 345 24.06 -34.76 3.72
CA GLY A 345 23.03 -34.60 2.69
C GLY A 345 21.83 -33.78 3.07
N GLN A 346 21.77 -33.23 4.29
CA GLN A 346 20.73 -32.36 4.73
C GLN A 346 21.16 -30.90 4.71
N TYR A 347 20.29 -30.02 4.19
CA TYR A 347 20.53 -28.60 4.16
C TYR A 347 20.76 -28.05 5.58
N LEU A 348 21.77 -27.23 5.73
CA LEU A 348 22.13 -26.58 6.97
C LEU A 348 22.54 -25.12 6.72
N SER A 349 21.88 -24.19 7.38
CA SER A 349 22.37 -22.82 7.51
C SER A 349 22.84 -22.55 8.93
N GLU A 350 24.05 -22.02 9.07
CA GLU A 350 24.60 -21.65 10.38
C GLU A 350 24.01 -20.32 10.90
N ARG A 351 23.50 -19.50 10.01
CA ARG A 351 23.04 -18.14 10.32
C ARG A 351 21.58 -17.99 9.94
N LYS A 352 20.72 -18.30 10.88
CA LYS A 352 19.28 -18.12 10.78
C LYS A 352 18.86 -16.94 11.64
N ASN A 353 17.88 -16.20 11.19
CA ASN A 353 17.21 -15.15 11.97
C ASN A 353 15.72 -15.43 12.00
N PHE A 354 15.12 -15.28 13.15
CA PHE A 354 13.67 -15.29 13.32
C PHE A 354 13.27 -14.20 14.30
N TYR A 355 12.23 -13.46 13.97
CA TYR A 355 11.79 -12.36 14.82
C TYR A 355 10.31 -12.06 14.63
N HIS A 356 9.65 -11.69 15.74
CA HIS A 356 8.31 -11.14 15.72
C HIS A 356 8.26 -9.96 16.68
N LYS A 357 7.94 -8.78 16.15
CA LYS A 357 7.86 -7.52 16.91
C LYS A 357 6.49 -6.87 16.74
N PRO A 358 5.45 -7.32 17.46
CA PRO A 358 4.16 -6.66 17.49
C PRO A 358 4.26 -5.22 18.00
N VAL A 359 3.45 -4.37 17.41
CA VAL A 359 3.32 -2.97 17.79
C VAL A 359 1.85 -2.64 17.95
N ALA A 360 1.51 -1.95 19.04
CA ALA A 360 0.26 -1.24 19.22
C ALA A 360 0.56 0.26 19.30
N ASN A 361 -0.13 1.06 18.50
CA ASN A 361 0.08 2.50 18.39
C ASN A 361 -1.27 3.20 18.42
N PHE A 362 -1.42 4.17 19.30
CA PHE A 362 -2.63 5.00 19.41
C PHE A 362 -2.25 6.47 19.27
N ASN A 363 -2.90 7.14 18.34
CA ASN A 363 -2.76 8.55 18.09
C ASN A 363 -4.06 9.27 18.46
N TRP A 364 -3.93 10.39 19.15
CA TRP A 364 -4.99 11.34 19.39
C TRP A 364 -4.53 12.74 19.04
N ASP A 365 -5.19 13.33 18.08
CA ASP A 365 -4.96 14.69 17.67
C ASP A 365 -6.15 15.56 18.08
N TRP A 366 -5.84 16.66 18.73
CA TRP A 366 -6.84 17.60 19.23
C TRP A 366 -6.49 19.02 18.77
N LYS A 367 -7.33 19.56 17.91
CA LYS A 367 -7.30 20.98 17.54
C LYS A 367 -7.99 21.79 18.64
N ILE A 368 -7.22 22.29 19.60
CA ILE A 368 -7.73 23.06 20.75
C ILE A 368 -8.25 24.41 20.28
N SER A 369 -7.51 25.08 19.38
CA SER A 369 -7.88 26.36 18.79
C SER A 369 -7.25 26.54 17.40
N GLU A 370 -7.50 27.66 16.72
CA GLU A 370 -6.83 27.98 15.45
C GLU A 370 -5.29 28.15 15.56
N LYS A 371 -4.79 28.30 16.78
CA LYS A 371 -3.34 28.53 17.04
C LYS A 371 -2.71 27.42 17.88
N MET A 372 -3.48 26.42 18.30
CA MET A 372 -2.97 25.40 19.23
C MET A 372 -3.55 24.03 18.90
N ASP A 373 -2.65 23.12 18.61
CA ASP A 373 -2.95 21.70 18.39
C ASP A 373 -2.17 20.86 19.42
N LEU A 374 -2.79 19.78 19.89
CA LEU A 374 -2.16 18.77 20.72
C LEU A 374 -2.15 17.45 19.97
N SER A 375 -0.99 16.85 19.82
CA SER A 375 -0.85 15.50 19.27
C SER A 375 -0.28 14.59 20.33
N THR A 376 -0.96 13.48 20.59
CA THR A 376 -0.58 12.47 21.56
C THR A 376 -0.31 11.15 20.84
N VAL A 377 0.83 10.54 21.12
CA VAL A 377 1.19 9.22 20.62
C VAL A 377 1.47 8.30 21.80
N LEU A 378 0.61 7.30 21.98
CA LEU A 378 0.81 6.22 22.94
C LEU A 378 1.15 4.96 22.18
N TYR A 379 2.16 4.24 22.61
CA TYR A 379 2.55 3.02 21.95
C TYR A 379 3.13 1.98 22.89
N ALA A 380 3.01 0.73 22.46
CA ALA A 380 3.65 -0.41 23.09
C ALA A 380 4.24 -1.31 21.99
N SER A 381 5.42 -1.83 22.25
CA SER A 381 6.07 -2.79 21.38
C SER A 381 6.76 -3.84 22.22
N TRP A 382 6.64 -5.10 21.81
CA TRP A 382 7.34 -6.21 22.42
C TRP A 382 7.89 -7.11 21.31
N GLY A 383 9.04 -7.70 21.53
CA GLY A 383 9.70 -8.51 20.53
C GLY A 383 10.13 -9.86 21.10
N ARG A 384 10.04 -10.87 20.26
CA ARG A 384 10.60 -12.19 20.52
C ARG A 384 11.29 -12.68 19.27
N GLY A 385 12.54 -13.07 19.39
CA GLY A 385 13.29 -13.59 18.26
C GLY A 385 14.70 -13.96 18.66
N GLY A 386 15.50 -14.28 17.66
CA GLY A 386 16.88 -14.67 17.82
C GLY A 386 17.53 -15.00 16.50
N GLY A 387 18.78 -15.39 16.61
CA GLY A 387 19.55 -15.91 15.48
C GLY A 387 20.37 -17.14 15.94
N THR A 388 20.76 -17.93 14.97
CA THR A 388 21.67 -19.05 15.20
C THR A 388 23.11 -18.64 14.97
N GLY A 389 24.03 -19.41 15.50
CA GLY A 389 25.45 -19.26 15.31
C GLY A 389 26.21 -20.44 15.89
N ASN A 390 27.49 -20.45 15.70
CA ASN A 390 28.35 -21.48 16.25
C ASN A 390 28.36 -21.41 17.79
N TYR A 391 28.22 -22.54 18.44
CA TYR A 391 28.32 -22.67 19.89
C TYR A 391 29.61 -23.39 20.27
N GLY A 392 30.31 -22.87 21.29
CA GLY A 392 31.55 -23.42 21.82
C GLY A 392 32.80 -22.91 21.09
N SER A 393 33.97 -23.38 21.56
CA SER A 393 35.30 -22.97 21.07
C SER A 393 35.89 -23.91 20.02
N GLY A 394 35.21 -25.00 19.69
CA GLY A 394 35.70 -26.00 18.73
C GLY A 394 35.56 -25.52 17.29
N LYS A 395 36.63 -25.70 16.51
CA LYS A 395 36.54 -25.55 15.06
C LYS A 395 35.81 -26.77 14.48
N LYS A 396 34.76 -26.58 13.71
CA LYS A 396 34.20 -27.64 12.88
C LYS A 396 35.08 -27.79 11.66
N SER A 397 35.56 -29.01 11.41
CA SER A 397 36.29 -29.36 10.20
C SER A 397 35.34 -30.12 9.28
N PHE A 398 35.07 -29.57 8.11
CA PHE A 398 34.36 -30.26 7.03
C PHE A 398 35.43 -30.92 6.12
N THR A 399 35.22 -32.17 5.75
CA THR A 399 36.15 -32.92 4.90
C THR A 399 36.12 -32.41 3.46
N GLU A 400 35.01 -31.84 3.05
CA GLU A 400 34.85 -31.24 1.72
C GLU A 400 34.18 -29.87 1.84
N VAL A 401 34.82 -28.88 1.26
CA VAL A 401 34.25 -27.52 1.16
C VAL A 401 33.86 -27.30 -0.29
N ASN A 402 32.58 -27.10 -0.51
CA ASN A 402 32.13 -26.66 -1.82
C ASN A 402 32.33 -25.13 -1.92
N PRO A 403 33.21 -24.66 -2.83
CA PRO A 403 33.53 -23.24 -2.94
C PRO A 403 32.36 -22.40 -3.44
N TYR A 404 31.29 -23.02 -3.99
CA TYR A 404 30.14 -22.31 -4.55
C TYR A 404 28.99 -22.17 -3.56
N ASN A 405 28.87 -23.01 -2.56
CA ASN A 405 27.77 -23.05 -1.60
C ASN A 405 28.22 -23.16 -0.15
N GLY A 406 29.49 -22.83 0.15
CA GLY A 406 30.02 -22.75 1.50
C GLY A 406 30.64 -24.08 1.94
N PHE A 407 29.93 -24.91 2.65
CA PHE A 407 30.39 -26.19 3.15
C PHE A 407 29.44 -27.32 2.75
N THR A 408 29.94 -28.52 2.72
CA THR A 408 29.18 -29.76 2.45
C THR A 408 29.31 -30.78 3.57
#